data_46fd96fa832fd3384de3aa480f56f9ed
#
_entry.id   46fd96fa832fd3384de3aa480f56f9ed
#
_cell.length_a   1.000
_cell.length_b   1.000
_cell.length_c   1.000
_cell.angle_alpha   90.00
_cell.angle_beta   90.00
_cell.angle_gamma   90.00
#
_symmetry.space_group_name_H-M   'P 1'
#
loop_
_entity.id
_entity.type
_entity.pdbx_description
1 polymer ?
#
loop_
_entity_poly.entity_id
_entity_poly.type
_entity_poly.pdbx_seq_one_letter_code
_entity_poly.pdbx_strand_id
1 'polypeptide(L)'
;MSWQIKNSAQRRYIVRSAISAGMLIVFSFAGKRALHTLHPSTVMAYLIGFAAALPIVGAVAATAYYVLEEKDEFQMNIFVQSLLVGMAFTLALTTIWGYLENFARAPHLDPIWLYAIFWLFVGVATPFLRARYNTPSQEHPA
;
A
#
# COMPACT_ATOMS: atom_id res chain seq x y z
N MET A 1 24.55 -2.15 2.59
CA MET A 1 23.24 -2.68 3.04
C MET A 1 22.73 -3.64 1.98
N SER A 2 23.07 -4.92 2.08
CA SER A 2 22.63 -5.92 1.09
C SER A 2 21.22 -6.37 1.46
N TRP A 3 20.24 -5.96 0.68
CA TRP A 3 18.89 -6.50 0.70
C TRP A 3 18.95 -7.93 0.14
N GLN A 4 19.37 -8.87 0.97
CA GLN A 4 19.30 -10.27 0.59
C GLN A 4 17.83 -10.71 0.64
N ILE A 5 17.26 -10.94 -0.54
CA ILE A 5 15.94 -11.58 -0.68
C ILE A 5 16.10 -13.01 -0.20
N LYS A 6 15.85 -13.22 1.09
CA LYS A 6 16.25 -14.44 1.81
C LYS A 6 15.19 -15.55 1.69
N ASN A 7 13.98 -15.25 1.17
CA ASN A 7 12.87 -16.20 1.17
C ASN A 7 12.09 -16.16 -0.17
N SER A 8 11.65 -17.34 -0.63
CA SER A 8 10.86 -17.49 -1.85
C SER A 8 9.51 -16.74 -1.80
N ALA A 9 8.88 -16.65 -0.62
CA ALA A 9 7.65 -15.90 -0.40
C ALA A 9 7.87 -14.40 -0.62
N GLN A 10 8.93 -13.83 -0.07
CA GLN A 10 9.31 -12.43 -0.24
C GLN A 10 9.59 -12.08 -1.72
N ARG A 11 10.28 -12.98 -2.44
CA ARG A 11 10.53 -12.80 -3.87
C ARG A 11 9.23 -12.78 -4.67
N ARG A 12 8.30 -13.72 -4.40
CA ARG A 12 6.99 -13.76 -5.06
C ARG A 12 6.18 -12.50 -4.78
N TYR A 13 6.18 -12.02 -3.54
CA TYR A 13 5.52 -10.79 -3.16
C TYR A 13 6.07 -9.57 -3.93
N ILE A 14 7.40 -9.39 -3.96
CA ILE A 14 8.04 -8.29 -4.69
C ILE A 14 7.68 -8.32 -6.18
N VAL A 15 7.72 -9.51 -6.81
CA VAL A 15 7.38 -9.65 -8.24
C VAL A 15 5.89 -9.34 -8.47
N ARG A 16 4.99 -9.87 -7.66
CA ARG A 16 3.54 -9.61 -7.78
C ARG A 16 3.23 -8.11 -7.57
N SER A 17 3.84 -7.49 -6.57
CA SER A 17 3.66 -6.06 -6.29
C SER A 17 4.25 -5.18 -7.40
N ALA A 18 5.41 -5.53 -7.95
CA ALA A 18 6.02 -4.81 -9.06
C ALA A 18 5.19 -4.91 -10.34
N ILE A 19 4.63 -6.09 -10.64
CA ILE A 19 3.70 -6.28 -11.76
C ILE A 19 2.45 -5.41 -11.56
N SER A 20 1.83 -5.44 -10.38
CA SER A 20 0.66 -4.62 -10.06
C SER A 20 0.95 -3.13 -10.18
N ALA A 21 2.10 -2.67 -9.70
CA ALA A 21 2.52 -1.26 -9.83
C ALA A 21 2.75 -0.86 -11.29
N GLY A 22 3.40 -1.71 -12.08
CA GLY A 22 3.57 -1.48 -13.53
C GLY A 22 2.23 -1.42 -14.27
N MET A 23 1.33 -2.34 -13.98
CA MET A 23 -0.02 -2.34 -14.54
C MET A 23 -0.80 -1.08 -14.13
N LEU A 24 -0.70 -0.64 -12.87
CA LEU A 24 -1.34 0.59 -12.41
C LEU A 24 -0.90 1.81 -13.22
N ILE A 25 0.38 1.95 -13.47
CA ILE A 25 0.92 3.04 -14.30
C ILE A 25 0.35 2.96 -15.72
N VAL A 26 0.47 1.79 -16.37
CA VAL A 26 -0.01 1.58 -17.74
C VAL A 26 -1.51 1.86 -17.86
N PHE A 27 -2.33 1.28 -16.98
CA PHE A 27 -3.79 1.46 -17.03
C PHE A 27 -4.22 2.90 -16.71
N SER A 28 -3.51 3.59 -15.80
CA SER A 28 -3.80 4.99 -15.50
C SER A 28 -3.50 5.90 -16.69
N PHE A 29 -2.38 5.72 -17.37
CA PHE A 29 -2.05 6.49 -18.57
C PHE A 29 -2.96 6.13 -19.75
N ALA A 30 -3.19 4.85 -20.00
CA ALA A 30 -4.07 4.40 -21.07
C ALA A 30 -5.52 4.85 -20.85
N GLY A 31 -6.04 4.77 -19.62
CA GLY A 31 -7.38 5.23 -19.26
C GLY A 31 -7.57 6.72 -19.48
N LYS A 32 -6.62 7.55 -18.97
CA LYS A 32 -6.64 9.00 -19.21
C LYS A 32 -6.63 9.32 -20.71
N ARG A 33 -5.76 8.66 -21.48
CA ARG A 33 -5.68 8.88 -22.93
C ARG A 33 -6.97 8.47 -23.62
N ALA A 34 -7.56 7.31 -23.27
CA ALA A 34 -8.82 6.84 -23.83
C ALA A 34 -9.99 7.81 -23.54
N LEU A 35 -10.07 8.35 -22.33
CA LEU A 35 -11.08 9.35 -21.97
C LEU A 35 -10.94 10.64 -22.80
N HIS A 36 -9.70 11.09 -23.04
CA HIS A 36 -9.43 12.31 -23.83
C HIS A 36 -9.65 12.15 -25.32
N THR A 37 -9.36 10.97 -25.90
CA THR A 37 -9.41 10.79 -27.36
C THR A 37 -10.73 10.23 -27.86
N LEU A 38 -11.39 9.37 -27.08
CA LEU A 38 -12.57 8.63 -27.54
C LEU A 38 -13.89 9.27 -27.13
N HIS A 39 -13.88 10.25 -26.20
CA HIS A 39 -15.09 10.85 -25.60
C HIS A 39 -16.18 9.76 -25.31
N PRO A 40 -15.83 8.73 -24.51
CA PRO A 40 -16.68 7.56 -24.35
C PRO A 40 -18.00 7.90 -23.66
N SER A 41 -19.01 7.05 -23.93
CA SER A 41 -20.26 7.13 -23.18
C SER A 41 -20.02 6.95 -21.68
N THR A 42 -20.95 7.41 -20.84
CA THR A 42 -20.87 7.32 -19.37
C THR A 42 -20.57 5.88 -18.92
N VAL A 43 -21.22 4.89 -19.52
CA VAL A 43 -21.00 3.47 -19.18
C VAL A 43 -19.57 3.03 -19.50
N MET A 44 -19.05 3.42 -20.66
CA MET A 44 -17.68 3.10 -21.05
C MET A 44 -16.65 3.77 -20.11
N ALA A 45 -16.91 5.01 -19.67
CA ALA A 45 -16.05 5.69 -18.70
C ALA A 45 -15.99 4.95 -17.36
N TYR A 46 -17.11 4.42 -16.87
CA TYR A 46 -17.13 3.58 -15.66
C TYR A 46 -16.33 2.28 -15.84
N LEU A 47 -16.46 1.61 -16.99
CA LEU A 47 -15.70 0.39 -17.27
C LEU A 47 -14.20 0.65 -17.34
N ILE A 48 -13.78 1.75 -17.96
CA ILE A 48 -12.37 2.16 -18.01
C ILE A 48 -11.85 2.45 -16.60
N GLY A 49 -12.61 3.19 -15.78
CA GLY A 49 -12.25 3.50 -14.39
C GLY A 49 -12.13 2.23 -13.54
N PHE A 50 -13.08 1.30 -13.69
CA PHE A 50 -13.03 0.02 -12.98
C PHE A 50 -11.81 -0.81 -13.41
N ALA A 51 -11.54 -0.91 -14.70
CA ALA A 51 -10.36 -1.62 -15.21
C ALA A 51 -9.05 -1.01 -14.70
N ALA A 52 -8.97 0.34 -14.61
CA ALA A 52 -7.81 1.03 -14.06
C ALA A 52 -7.59 0.77 -12.55
N ALA A 53 -8.63 0.40 -11.81
CA ALA A 53 -8.54 0.07 -10.38
C ALA A 53 -8.08 -1.39 -10.13
N LEU A 54 -8.24 -2.31 -11.08
CA LEU A 54 -7.91 -3.73 -10.90
C LEU A 54 -6.46 -4.00 -10.44
N PRO A 55 -5.44 -3.28 -10.91
CA PRO A 55 -4.06 -3.46 -10.42
C PRO A 55 -3.92 -3.18 -8.93
N ILE A 56 -4.68 -2.24 -8.36
CA ILE A 56 -4.68 -1.96 -6.91
C ILE A 56 -5.25 -3.17 -6.16
N VAL A 57 -6.37 -3.73 -6.64
CA VAL A 57 -6.94 -4.96 -6.07
C VAL A 57 -5.93 -6.11 -6.15
N GLY A 58 -5.20 -6.24 -7.25
CA GLY A 58 -4.12 -7.21 -7.41
C GLY A 58 -2.99 -7.02 -6.38
N ALA A 59 -2.60 -5.78 -6.09
CA ALA A 59 -1.58 -5.48 -5.08
C ALA A 59 -2.06 -5.82 -3.67
N VAL A 60 -3.32 -5.54 -3.35
CA VAL A 60 -3.93 -5.94 -2.07
C VAL A 60 -3.97 -7.47 -1.93
N ALA A 61 -4.39 -8.18 -2.99
CA ALA A 61 -4.36 -9.64 -3.02
C ALA A 61 -2.94 -10.19 -2.85
N ALA A 62 -1.94 -9.60 -3.50
CA ALA A 62 -0.53 -9.99 -3.35
C ALA A 62 -0.05 -9.84 -1.90
N THR A 63 -0.50 -8.80 -1.20
CA THR A 63 -0.21 -8.58 0.22
C THR A 63 -0.85 -9.68 1.09
N ALA A 64 -2.11 -10.00 0.84
CA ALA A 64 -2.81 -11.07 1.55
C ALA A 64 -2.13 -12.44 1.33
N TYR A 65 -1.76 -12.76 0.09
CA TYR A 65 -1.02 -13.98 -0.22
C TYR A 65 0.36 -14.03 0.45
N TYR A 66 1.05 -12.89 0.56
CA TYR A 66 2.32 -12.85 1.27
C TYR A 66 2.17 -13.24 2.74
N VAL A 67 1.15 -12.71 3.42
CA VAL A 67 0.88 -13.06 4.82
C VAL A 67 0.57 -14.56 4.98
N LEU A 68 -0.12 -15.17 4.01
CA LEU A 68 -0.45 -16.60 4.04
C LEU A 68 0.73 -17.50 3.66
N GLU A 69 1.64 -17.05 2.80
CA GLU A 69 2.78 -17.83 2.31
C GLU A 69 4.04 -17.69 3.18
N GLU A 70 4.14 -16.63 4.00
CA GLU A 70 5.30 -16.39 4.86
C GLU A 70 5.29 -17.38 6.03
N LYS A 71 6.39 -18.15 6.13
CA LYS A 71 6.57 -19.16 7.18
C LYS A 71 7.39 -18.67 8.36
N ASP A 72 8.09 -17.55 8.19
CA ASP A 72 8.86 -16.91 9.25
C ASP A 72 7.92 -16.07 10.11
N GLU A 73 7.54 -16.61 11.27
CA GLU A 73 6.62 -15.94 12.22
C GLU A 73 7.12 -14.55 12.64
N PHE A 74 8.43 -14.37 12.75
CA PHE A 74 9.01 -13.08 13.10
C PHE A 74 8.82 -12.05 12.01
N GLN A 75 9.09 -12.42 10.75
CA GLN A 75 8.89 -11.55 9.59
C GLN A 75 7.41 -11.22 9.39
N MET A 76 6.55 -12.22 9.54
CA MET A 76 5.11 -12.07 9.43
C MET A 76 4.58 -11.11 10.51
N ASN A 77 5.01 -11.27 11.75
CA ASN A 77 4.57 -10.43 12.86
C ASN A 77 4.97 -8.96 12.65
N ILE A 78 6.22 -8.68 12.26
CA ILE A 78 6.67 -7.31 11.91
C ILE A 78 5.83 -6.74 10.77
N PHE A 79 5.57 -7.53 9.74
CA PHE A 79 4.80 -7.06 8.58
C PHE A 79 3.36 -6.73 8.95
N VAL A 80 2.67 -7.62 9.68
CA VAL A 80 1.30 -7.40 10.14
C VAL A 80 1.21 -6.17 11.05
N GLN A 81 2.14 -6.02 11.99
CA GLN A 81 2.20 -4.83 12.84
C GLN A 81 2.42 -3.55 12.02
N SER A 82 3.28 -3.60 11.00
CA SER A 82 3.48 -2.47 10.08
C SER A 82 2.22 -2.11 9.32
N LEU A 83 1.44 -3.11 8.87
CA LEU A 83 0.14 -2.88 8.22
C LEU A 83 -0.86 -2.23 9.17
N LEU A 84 -0.94 -2.69 10.42
CA LEU A 84 -1.81 -2.10 11.44
C LEU A 84 -1.44 -0.64 11.74
N VAL A 85 -0.16 -0.36 11.90
CA VAL A 85 0.34 1.01 12.08
C VAL A 85 0.01 1.87 10.87
N GLY A 86 0.28 1.39 9.66
CA GLY A 86 -0.05 2.08 8.41
C GLY A 86 -1.54 2.40 8.31
N MET A 87 -2.39 1.43 8.65
CA MET A 87 -3.85 1.61 8.66
C MET A 87 -4.29 2.66 9.68
N ALA A 88 -3.79 2.59 10.92
CA ALA A 88 -4.15 3.53 11.97
C ALA A 88 -3.77 4.98 11.61
N PHE A 89 -2.56 5.20 11.12
CA PHE A 89 -2.11 6.53 10.69
C PHE A 89 -2.88 7.04 9.47
N THR A 90 -3.15 6.18 8.49
CA THR A 90 -3.92 6.57 7.31
C THR A 90 -5.33 6.97 7.68
N LEU A 91 -6.01 6.18 8.52
CA LEU A 91 -7.37 6.51 8.99
C LEU A 91 -7.39 7.81 9.80
N ALA A 92 -6.43 8.01 10.70
CA ALA A 92 -6.34 9.25 11.48
C ALA A 92 -6.12 10.47 10.56
N LEU A 93 -5.16 10.38 9.65
CA LEU A 93 -4.84 11.48 8.74
C LEU A 93 -6.02 11.82 7.81
N THR A 94 -6.66 10.81 7.24
CA THR A 94 -7.79 11.03 6.33
C THR A 94 -9.03 11.53 7.05
N THR A 95 -9.25 11.11 8.29
CA THR A 95 -10.31 11.67 9.12
C THR A 95 -10.06 13.15 9.42
N ILE A 96 -8.85 13.50 9.86
CA ILE A 96 -8.48 14.89 10.10
C ILE A 96 -8.67 15.72 8.82
N TRP A 97 -8.17 15.22 7.68
CA TRP A 97 -8.29 15.91 6.41
C TRP A 97 -9.74 16.10 5.99
N GLY A 98 -10.60 15.09 6.15
CA GLY A 98 -12.04 15.17 5.87
C GLY A 98 -12.73 16.25 6.71
N TYR A 99 -12.34 16.42 7.98
CA TYR A 99 -12.83 17.54 8.80
C TYR A 99 -12.34 18.89 8.27
N LEU A 100 -11.07 18.98 7.85
CA LEU A 100 -10.54 20.23 7.26
C LEU A 100 -11.24 20.57 5.94
N GLU A 101 -11.57 19.60 5.10
CA GLU A 101 -12.36 19.82 3.88
C GLU A 101 -13.75 20.40 4.22
N ASN A 102 -14.41 19.81 5.22
CA ASN A 102 -15.76 20.23 5.58
C ASN A 102 -15.83 21.58 6.29
N PHE A 103 -14.90 21.86 7.22
CA PHE A 103 -14.95 23.05 8.06
C PHE A 103 -14.05 24.20 7.59
N ALA A 104 -12.90 23.90 7.04
CA ALA A 104 -11.90 24.88 6.62
C ALA A 104 -11.83 25.07 5.10
N ARG A 105 -12.68 24.39 4.32
CA ARG A 105 -12.66 24.41 2.85
C ARG A 105 -11.29 24.04 2.27
N ALA A 106 -10.59 23.09 2.91
CA ALA A 106 -9.36 22.55 2.37
C ALA A 106 -9.60 21.91 0.99
N PRO A 107 -8.59 21.83 0.11
CA PRO A 107 -8.75 21.20 -1.19
C PRO A 107 -9.11 19.73 -1.05
N HIS A 108 -9.95 19.23 -1.96
CA HIS A 108 -10.39 17.83 -1.97
C HIS A 108 -9.21 16.88 -2.14
N LEU A 109 -9.09 15.90 -1.22
CA LEU A 109 -8.10 14.85 -1.30
C LEU A 109 -8.62 13.71 -2.18
N ASP A 110 -7.99 13.51 -3.34
CA ASP A 110 -8.34 12.41 -4.23
C ASP A 110 -8.08 11.06 -3.53
N PRO A 111 -9.06 10.13 -3.48
CA PRO A 111 -8.92 8.82 -2.84
C PRO A 111 -7.72 7.99 -3.28
N ILE A 112 -7.16 8.23 -4.46
CA ILE A 112 -5.97 7.53 -4.96
C ILE A 112 -4.74 7.78 -4.07
N TRP A 113 -4.66 8.95 -3.40
CA TRP A 113 -3.60 9.30 -2.47
C TRP A 113 -3.64 8.48 -1.18
N LEU A 114 -4.82 8.00 -0.76
CA LEU A 114 -4.98 7.14 0.41
C LEU A 114 -4.12 5.87 0.31
N TYR A 115 -4.09 5.28 -0.88
CA TYR A 115 -3.28 4.10 -1.12
C TYR A 115 -1.78 4.40 -1.00
N ALA A 116 -1.32 5.52 -1.58
CA ALA A 116 0.08 5.94 -1.47
C ALA A 116 0.47 6.28 -0.03
N ILE A 117 -0.38 7.00 0.70
CA ILE A 117 -0.19 7.38 2.11
C ILE A 117 -0.09 6.13 2.99
N PHE A 118 -0.99 5.17 2.80
CA PHE A 118 -0.96 3.90 3.53
C PHE A 118 0.38 3.18 3.37
N TRP A 119 0.84 2.98 2.14
CA TRP A 119 2.10 2.29 1.88
C TRP A 119 3.32 3.06 2.36
N LEU A 120 3.27 4.38 2.37
CA LEU A 120 4.31 5.23 2.95
C LEU A 120 4.43 4.95 4.46
N PHE A 121 3.33 4.94 5.20
CA PHE A 121 3.36 4.64 6.63
C PHE A 121 3.79 3.21 6.92
N VAL A 122 3.35 2.23 6.15
CA VAL A 122 3.82 0.84 6.26
C VAL A 122 5.33 0.76 6.03
N GLY A 123 5.84 1.44 4.99
CA GLY A 123 7.26 1.47 4.67
C GLY A 123 8.12 2.12 5.76
N VAL A 124 7.62 3.15 6.42
CA VAL A 124 8.30 3.79 7.55
C VAL A 124 8.22 2.94 8.82
N ALA A 125 7.07 2.34 9.09
CA ALA A 125 6.85 1.52 10.29
C ALA A 125 7.72 0.25 10.31
N THR A 126 7.90 -0.38 9.15
CA THR A 126 8.64 -1.66 9.04
C THR A 126 10.08 -1.60 9.59
N PRO A 127 10.96 -0.66 9.17
CA PRO A 127 12.32 -0.57 9.70
C PRO A 127 12.33 -0.16 11.18
N PHE A 128 11.40 0.68 11.61
CA PHE A 128 11.29 1.11 13.00
C PHE A 128 10.93 -0.06 13.92
N LEU A 129 9.93 -0.85 13.56
CA LEU A 129 9.55 -2.04 14.32
C LEU A 129 10.68 -3.07 14.33
N ARG A 130 11.34 -3.30 13.20
CA ARG A 130 12.49 -4.21 13.10
C ARG A 130 13.64 -3.79 14.02
N ALA A 131 13.96 -2.50 14.08
CA ALA A 131 14.98 -1.96 14.98
C ALA A 131 14.61 -2.19 16.44
N ARG A 132 13.34 -1.97 16.81
CA ARG A 132 12.85 -2.19 18.18
C ARG A 132 12.99 -3.64 18.63
N TYR A 133 12.72 -4.60 17.77
CA TYR A 133 12.84 -6.03 18.08
C TYR A 133 14.29 -6.54 18.08
N ASN A 134 15.21 -5.87 17.37
CA ASN A 134 16.62 -6.22 17.35
C ASN A 134 17.44 -5.59 18.49
N THR A 135 16.85 -4.71 19.30
CA THR A 135 17.51 -4.19 20.50
C THR A 135 17.47 -5.29 21.57
N PRO A 136 18.61 -5.87 21.99
CA PRO A 136 18.63 -6.83 23.08
C PRO A 136 18.02 -6.16 24.31
N SER A 137 17.06 -6.83 24.94
CA SER A 137 16.63 -6.45 26.28
C SER A 137 17.89 -6.32 27.13
N GLN A 138 18.19 -5.13 27.61
CA GLN A 138 19.21 -4.97 28.62
C GLN A 138 18.76 -5.85 29.79
N GLU A 139 19.40 -7.00 29.93
CA GLU A 139 19.26 -7.82 31.13
C GLU A 139 19.53 -6.89 32.29
N HIS A 140 18.50 -6.68 33.11
CA HIS A 140 18.70 -6.14 34.42
C HIS A 140 19.56 -7.17 35.18
N PRO A 141 20.82 -6.84 35.58
CA PRO A 141 21.54 -7.68 36.53
C PRO A 141 20.76 -7.64 37.82
N ALA A 142 20.32 -8.80 38.23
CA ALA A 142 19.75 -9.02 39.55
C ALA A 142 20.82 -8.76 40.66
#